data_e7db5e74331927b523c71a1ca0cbaed8
#
_entry.id   e7db5e74331927b523c71a1ca0cbaed8
#
_cell.length_a   1.000
_cell.length_b   1.000
_cell.length_c   1.000
_cell.angle_alpha   90.00
_cell.angle_beta   90.00
_cell.angle_gamma   90.00
#
_symmetry.space_group_name_H-M   'P 1'
#
loop_
_entity.id
_entity.type
_entity.pdbx_description
1 polymer ?
#
loop_
_entity_poly.entity_id
_entity_poly.type
_entity_poly.pdbx_seq_one_letter_code
_entity_poly.pdbx_strand_id
1 'polypeptide(L)'
;NFTINIPNNTKHVECSNTPYQTIDSGLFYKKIINKLKQNININFFKSIREINTENSFVFNSVSNLEESKNNLWQHFSGIEIETSKDFFDDEIFNLMDFECDQKDSVHFFYTLPFSKTKALIETTWISDLNNNSLKDYDKQLKNYIENKLKIKNYKINFKETGAIPLFHPKNIKKFNQMEIGTAGNMTRLSTCLLYTSPSPRDS
;
A
#
# COMPACT_ATOMS: atom_id res chain seq x y z
N ASN A 1 12.01 -7.25 -12.61
CA ASN A 1 11.06 -8.26 -13.15
C ASN A 1 10.04 -8.66 -12.09
N PHE A 2 8.88 -9.19 -12.49
CA PHE A 2 7.89 -9.67 -11.54
C PHE A 2 7.14 -10.91 -12.04
N THR A 3 6.51 -11.60 -11.09
CA THR A 3 5.63 -12.74 -11.38
C THR A 3 4.20 -12.48 -10.90
N ILE A 4 3.24 -13.10 -11.58
CA ILE A 4 1.86 -13.24 -11.14
C ILE A 4 1.56 -14.72 -11.12
N ASN A 5 1.15 -15.26 -9.98
CA ASN A 5 0.79 -16.66 -9.82
C ASN A 5 -0.73 -16.82 -9.81
N ILE A 6 -1.21 -17.73 -10.63
CA ILE A 6 -2.59 -18.23 -10.61
C ILE A 6 -2.53 -19.75 -10.48
N PRO A 7 -3.60 -20.43 -10.09
CA PRO A 7 -3.60 -21.88 -9.97
C PRO A 7 -3.06 -22.57 -11.24
N ASN A 8 -2.03 -23.37 -11.07
CA ASN A 8 -1.34 -24.13 -12.13
C ASN A 8 -0.61 -23.30 -13.20
N ASN A 9 -0.42 -21.99 -13.00
CA ASN A 9 0.31 -21.17 -13.97
C ASN A 9 1.02 -20.00 -13.27
N THR A 10 2.22 -19.67 -13.78
CA THR A 10 2.99 -18.48 -13.35
C THR A 10 3.32 -17.65 -14.59
N LYS A 11 2.89 -16.39 -14.59
CA LYS A 11 3.26 -15.45 -15.63
C LYS A 11 4.47 -14.65 -15.17
N HIS A 12 5.56 -14.73 -15.95
CA HIS A 12 6.73 -13.88 -15.78
C HIS A 12 6.63 -12.64 -16.67
N VAL A 13 6.95 -11.48 -16.12
CA VAL A 13 6.94 -10.20 -16.83
C VAL A 13 8.29 -9.53 -16.66
N GLU A 14 8.95 -9.26 -17.78
CA GLU A 14 10.18 -8.49 -17.84
C GLU A 14 9.90 -7.00 -17.97
N CYS A 15 10.54 -6.19 -17.15
CA CYS A 15 10.37 -4.73 -17.10
C CYS A 15 11.71 -4.02 -17.27
N SER A 16 12.50 -4.42 -18.26
CA SER A 16 13.85 -3.88 -18.49
C SER A 16 13.86 -2.37 -18.76
N ASN A 17 12.86 -1.86 -19.49
CA ASN A 17 12.77 -0.43 -19.85
C ASN A 17 12.13 0.43 -18.74
N THR A 18 11.28 -0.17 -17.91
CA THR A 18 10.55 0.51 -16.83
C THR A 18 10.56 -0.37 -15.58
N PRO A 19 11.72 -0.52 -14.94
CA PRO A 19 11.84 -1.44 -13.81
C PRO A 19 10.96 -0.97 -12.64
N TYR A 20 10.32 -1.92 -11.99
CA TYR A 20 9.71 -1.67 -10.69
C TYR A 20 10.79 -1.32 -9.67
N GLN A 21 10.50 -0.33 -8.85
CA GLN A 21 11.39 0.12 -7.78
C GLN A 21 10.64 0.14 -6.46
N THR A 22 11.23 -0.44 -5.44
CA THR A 22 10.73 -0.33 -4.07
C THR A 22 11.37 0.89 -3.42
N ILE A 23 10.54 1.76 -2.85
CA ILE A 23 11.00 2.92 -2.09
C ILE A 23 10.92 2.58 -0.60
N ASP A 24 12.05 2.67 0.10
CA ASP A 24 12.05 2.66 1.55
C ASP A 24 11.35 3.93 2.06
N SER A 25 10.12 3.77 2.53
CA SER A 25 9.28 4.88 2.98
C SER A 25 9.89 5.60 4.17
N GLY A 26 10.54 4.90 5.09
CA GLY A 26 11.19 5.49 6.26
C GLY A 26 12.34 6.41 5.87
N LEU A 27 13.22 5.96 4.99
CA LEU A 27 14.32 6.76 4.46
C LEU A 27 13.81 7.94 3.61
N PHE A 28 12.78 7.70 2.79
CA PHE A 28 12.16 8.74 1.98
C PHE A 28 11.58 9.85 2.86
N TYR A 29 10.74 9.52 3.84
CA TYR A 29 10.16 10.50 4.76
C TYR A 29 11.23 11.25 5.54
N LYS A 30 12.23 10.54 6.06
CA LYS A 30 13.34 11.18 6.78
C LYS A 30 14.05 12.22 5.91
N LYS A 31 14.35 11.89 4.66
CA LYS A 31 15.00 12.79 3.69
C LYS A 31 14.13 14.02 3.41
N ILE A 32 12.85 13.82 3.11
CA ILE A 32 11.91 14.90 2.78
C ILE A 32 11.68 15.81 3.99
N ILE A 33 11.39 15.25 5.17
CA ILE A 33 11.16 16.04 6.40
C ILE A 33 12.39 16.86 6.76
N ASN A 34 13.60 16.29 6.66
CA ASN A 34 14.82 17.04 6.92
C ASN A 34 14.99 18.22 5.95
N LYS A 35 14.69 18.01 4.65
CA LYS A 35 14.73 19.08 3.66
C LYS A 35 13.69 20.17 3.93
N LEU A 36 12.46 19.79 4.31
CA LEU A 36 11.40 20.73 4.64
C LEU A 36 11.72 21.54 5.89
N LYS A 37 12.32 20.93 6.93
CA LYS A 37 12.72 21.61 8.17
C LYS A 37 13.82 22.67 7.97
N GLN A 38 14.58 22.59 6.89
CA GLN A 38 15.59 23.59 6.54
C GLN A 38 14.98 24.83 5.87
N ASN A 39 13.73 24.78 5.45
CA ASN A 39 13.06 25.91 4.81
C ASN A 39 12.34 26.75 5.87
N ILE A 40 12.78 28.00 6.04
CA ILE A 40 12.24 28.95 7.03
C ILE A 40 10.77 29.31 6.81
N ASN A 41 10.24 29.07 5.59
CA ASN A 41 8.85 29.36 5.26
C ASN A 41 7.91 28.17 5.55
N ILE A 42 8.43 27.06 6.12
CA ILE A 42 7.64 25.86 6.42
C ILE A 42 7.57 25.65 7.91
N ASN A 43 6.36 25.59 8.44
CA ASN A 43 6.08 25.30 9.84
C ASN A 43 5.36 23.95 9.94
N PHE A 44 5.70 23.18 10.99
CA PHE A 44 5.07 21.89 11.29
C PHE A 44 4.20 22.04 12.53
N PHE A 45 2.98 21.60 12.44
CA PHE A 45 2.01 21.62 13.53
C PHE A 45 1.56 20.18 13.84
N LYS A 46 1.21 19.91 15.09
CA LYS A 46 0.72 18.60 15.52
C LYS A 46 -0.77 18.42 15.22
N SER A 47 -1.51 19.52 15.12
CA SER A 47 -2.95 19.51 14.91
C SER A 47 -3.37 20.69 14.03
N ILE A 48 -4.37 20.47 13.19
CA ILE A 48 -5.04 21.53 12.41
C ILE A 48 -5.64 22.61 13.32
N ARG A 49 -5.97 22.28 14.58
CA ARG A 49 -6.51 23.23 15.57
C ARG A 49 -5.50 24.31 15.99
N GLU A 50 -4.23 24.10 15.73
CA GLU A 50 -3.16 25.05 16.02
C GLU A 50 -2.99 26.10 14.92
N ILE A 51 -3.76 25.99 13.81
CA ILE A 51 -3.59 26.81 12.62
C ILE A 51 -4.88 27.62 12.37
N ASN A 52 -4.75 28.94 12.21
CA ASN A 52 -5.84 29.74 11.66
C ASN A 52 -5.86 29.58 10.14
N THR A 53 -6.93 29.01 9.61
CA THR A 53 -7.12 28.72 8.18
C THR A 53 -8.01 29.75 7.47
N GLU A 54 -8.52 30.79 8.16
CA GLU A 54 -9.49 31.74 7.58
C GLU A 54 -8.97 32.47 6.33
N ASN A 55 -7.67 32.82 6.34
CA ASN A 55 -7.04 33.53 5.22
C ASN A 55 -6.02 32.64 4.49
N SER A 56 -6.22 31.32 4.51
CA SER A 56 -5.30 30.36 3.93
C SER A 56 -6.00 29.46 2.94
N PHE A 57 -5.25 28.97 1.95
CA PHE A 57 -5.74 27.87 1.10
C PHE A 57 -5.28 26.53 1.71
N VAL A 58 -6.19 25.59 1.86
CA VAL A 58 -5.96 24.30 2.52
C VAL A 58 -5.94 23.18 1.49
N PHE A 59 -4.84 22.43 1.44
CA PHE A 59 -4.78 21.15 0.75
C PHE A 59 -5.02 20.04 1.79
N ASN A 60 -6.16 19.36 1.67
CA ASN A 60 -6.56 18.31 2.60
C ASN A 60 -6.39 16.92 1.97
N SER A 61 -5.52 16.10 2.57
CA SER A 61 -5.32 14.71 2.15
C SER A 61 -6.02 13.67 3.05
N VAL A 62 -6.75 14.14 4.07
CA VAL A 62 -7.46 13.25 5.00
C VAL A 62 -8.85 12.96 4.45
N SER A 63 -9.09 11.70 4.06
CA SER A 63 -10.37 11.27 3.52
C SER A 63 -11.45 11.25 4.59
N ASN A 64 -12.61 11.82 4.28
CA ASN A 64 -13.81 11.62 5.07
C ASN A 64 -14.55 10.38 4.53
N LEU A 65 -14.31 9.25 5.18
CA LEU A 65 -14.85 7.96 4.78
C LEU A 65 -16.16 7.74 5.56
N GLU A 66 -17.30 7.85 4.89
CA GLU A 66 -18.54 7.34 5.42
C GLU A 66 -18.59 5.83 5.15
N GLU A 67 -18.61 5.04 6.22
CA GLU A 67 -18.79 3.59 6.11
C GLU A 67 -20.18 3.27 5.57
N SER A 68 -20.24 2.74 4.36
CA SER A 68 -21.42 2.09 3.81
C SER A 68 -21.22 0.58 3.88
N LYS A 69 -22.27 -0.16 4.22
CA LYS A 69 -22.22 -1.64 4.36
C LYS A 69 -21.78 -2.39 3.09
N ASN A 70 -21.75 -1.74 1.94
CA ASN A 70 -21.45 -2.35 0.65
C ASN A 70 -20.16 -1.80 0.01
N ASN A 71 -19.32 -1.11 0.78
CA ASN A 71 -18.09 -0.55 0.25
C ASN A 71 -17.00 -1.62 0.16
N LEU A 72 -16.36 -1.70 -0.99
CA LEU A 72 -15.18 -2.54 -1.22
C LEU A 72 -13.93 -1.85 -0.69
N TRP A 73 -13.10 -2.66 -0.03
CA TRP A 73 -11.81 -2.24 0.52
C TRP A 73 -10.71 -3.19 0.07
N GLN A 74 -9.56 -2.66 -0.22
CA GLN A 74 -8.33 -3.44 -0.19
C GLN A 74 -7.78 -3.36 1.22
N HIS A 75 -7.84 -4.47 1.96
CA HIS A 75 -7.32 -4.54 3.31
C HIS A 75 -6.24 -5.60 3.42
N PHE A 76 -5.23 -5.35 4.24
CA PHE A 76 -4.02 -6.14 4.21
C PHE A 76 -3.29 -6.16 5.55
N SER A 77 -2.42 -7.15 5.69
CA SER A 77 -1.34 -7.16 6.68
C SER A 77 -0.08 -7.70 6.05
N GLY A 78 1.02 -7.01 6.28
CA GLY A 78 2.35 -7.37 5.81
C GLY A 78 3.33 -7.54 6.94
N ILE A 79 4.30 -8.44 6.77
CA ILE A 79 5.44 -8.60 7.66
C ILE A 79 6.74 -8.61 6.87
N GLU A 80 7.73 -7.85 7.34
CA GLU A 80 9.10 -7.99 6.86
C GLU A 80 9.77 -9.12 7.60
N ILE A 81 10.24 -10.11 6.86
CA ILE A 81 10.97 -11.25 7.41
C ILE A 81 12.43 -11.25 6.97
N GLU A 82 13.27 -11.83 7.81
CA GLU A 82 14.69 -12.06 7.55
C GLU A 82 15.05 -13.52 7.84
N THR A 83 15.71 -14.14 6.86
CA THR A 83 16.19 -15.52 6.90
C THR A 83 17.68 -15.56 7.15
N SER A 84 18.19 -16.65 7.75
CA SER A 84 19.62 -16.83 8.01
C SER A 84 20.43 -17.28 6.80
N LYS A 85 19.76 -17.64 5.70
CA LYS A 85 20.37 -18.09 4.43
C LYS A 85 19.64 -17.44 3.27
N ASP A 86 20.29 -17.38 2.11
CA ASP A 86 19.72 -16.94 0.86
C ASP A 86 18.46 -17.76 0.54
N PHE A 87 17.36 -17.08 0.32
CA PHE A 87 16.09 -17.69 0.00
C PHE A 87 15.37 -16.98 -1.16
N PHE A 88 15.45 -15.66 -1.19
CA PHE A 88 14.75 -14.85 -2.18
C PHE A 88 15.62 -14.55 -3.40
N ASP A 89 14.97 -14.39 -4.56
CA ASP A 89 15.58 -13.75 -5.71
C ASP A 89 15.28 -12.25 -5.63
N ASP A 90 16.28 -11.43 -5.40
CA ASP A 90 16.15 -9.98 -5.22
C ASP A 90 15.98 -9.19 -6.54
N GLU A 91 16.05 -9.88 -7.68
CA GLU A 91 15.73 -9.31 -9.00
C GLU A 91 14.28 -9.56 -9.44
N ILE A 92 13.59 -10.48 -8.76
CA ILE A 92 12.22 -10.87 -9.10
C ILE A 92 11.33 -10.78 -7.87
N PHE A 93 10.24 -10.03 -7.95
CA PHE A 93 9.23 -10.04 -6.90
C PHE A 93 7.93 -10.69 -7.38
N ASN A 94 7.18 -11.28 -6.45
CA ASN A 94 5.86 -11.79 -6.73
C ASN A 94 4.84 -10.68 -6.46
N LEU A 95 4.28 -10.15 -7.55
CA LEU A 95 3.34 -9.02 -7.49
C LEU A 95 1.98 -9.46 -6.96
N MET A 96 1.49 -10.64 -7.38
CA MET A 96 0.22 -11.20 -6.93
C MET A 96 0.29 -12.72 -7.00
N ASP A 97 0.15 -13.38 -5.87
CA ASP A 97 0.00 -14.81 -5.78
C ASP A 97 -1.44 -15.16 -5.40
N PHE A 98 -2.24 -15.53 -6.40
CA PHE A 98 -3.64 -15.94 -6.23
C PHE A 98 -3.79 -17.43 -5.91
N GLU A 99 -2.70 -18.18 -5.78
CA GLU A 99 -2.74 -19.60 -5.44
C GLU A 99 -2.94 -19.78 -3.91
N CYS A 100 -4.06 -19.25 -3.44
CA CYS A 100 -4.50 -19.27 -2.04
C CYS A 100 -6.03 -19.35 -1.97
N ASP A 101 -6.56 -19.59 -0.76
CA ASP A 101 -8.00 -19.68 -0.52
C ASP A 101 -8.70 -18.33 -0.73
N GLN A 102 -9.63 -18.25 -1.67
CA GLN A 102 -10.33 -17.03 -2.08
C GLN A 102 -11.55 -16.68 -1.21
N LYS A 103 -12.19 -17.67 -0.55
CA LYS A 103 -13.36 -17.49 0.35
C LYS A 103 -14.44 -16.56 -0.22
N ASP A 104 -14.79 -16.74 -1.49
CA ASP A 104 -15.78 -15.92 -2.23
C ASP A 104 -15.42 -14.42 -2.33
N SER A 105 -14.15 -14.09 -2.20
CA SER A 105 -13.58 -12.74 -2.33
C SER A 105 -12.33 -12.78 -3.20
N VAL A 106 -11.65 -11.65 -3.35
CA VAL A 106 -10.34 -11.64 -4.01
C VAL A 106 -9.25 -11.64 -2.95
N HIS A 107 -8.42 -12.68 -2.95
CA HIS A 107 -7.29 -12.85 -2.04
C HIS A 107 -6.00 -13.14 -2.79
N PHE A 108 -4.93 -12.47 -2.40
CA PHE A 108 -3.60 -12.75 -2.96
C PHE A 108 -2.51 -12.35 -1.97
N PHE A 109 -1.30 -12.85 -2.24
CA PHE A 109 -0.12 -12.46 -1.49
C PHE A 109 0.84 -11.66 -2.37
N TYR A 110 1.52 -10.69 -1.75
CA TYR A 110 2.74 -10.11 -2.28
C TYR A 110 3.95 -10.79 -1.64
N THR A 111 5.03 -10.95 -2.41
CA THR A 111 6.37 -11.25 -1.88
C THR A 111 7.34 -10.30 -2.54
N LEU A 112 7.83 -9.32 -1.76
CA LEU A 112 8.69 -8.23 -2.23
C LEU A 112 10.09 -8.38 -1.61
N PRO A 113 11.05 -9.02 -2.29
CA PRO A 113 12.41 -9.16 -1.80
C PRO A 113 13.15 -7.82 -1.76
N PHE A 114 13.82 -7.54 -0.66
CA PHE A 114 14.76 -6.42 -0.52
C PHE A 114 16.21 -6.88 -0.66
N SER A 115 16.44 -8.15 -0.40
CA SER A 115 17.70 -8.85 -0.60
C SER A 115 17.43 -10.36 -0.66
N LYS A 116 18.45 -11.15 -0.89
CA LYS A 116 18.35 -12.62 -0.88
C LYS A 116 17.89 -13.21 0.44
N THR A 117 18.02 -12.45 1.54
CA THR A 117 17.64 -12.90 2.89
C THR A 117 16.47 -12.14 3.49
N LYS A 118 16.00 -11.06 2.86
CA LYS A 118 14.97 -10.17 3.42
C LYS A 118 13.86 -9.89 2.42
N ALA A 119 12.61 -10.03 2.85
CA ALA A 119 11.43 -9.69 2.05
C ALA A 119 10.26 -9.19 2.90
N LEU A 120 9.43 -8.34 2.30
CA LEU A 120 8.06 -8.08 2.77
C LEU A 120 7.15 -9.14 2.18
N ILE A 121 6.34 -9.76 3.03
CA ILE A 121 5.29 -10.70 2.64
C ILE A 121 3.98 -10.15 3.17
N GLU A 122 3.01 -9.96 2.28
CA GLU A 122 1.73 -9.34 2.60
C GLU A 122 0.57 -10.22 2.14
N THR A 123 -0.42 -10.42 2.99
CA THR A 123 -1.73 -10.97 2.65
C THR A 123 -2.69 -9.82 2.38
N THR A 124 -3.34 -9.84 1.21
CA THR A 124 -4.20 -8.77 0.74
C THR A 124 -5.54 -9.32 0.29
N TRP A 125 -6.60 -8.68 0.79
CA TRP A 125 -7.99 -8.98 0.44
C TRP A 125 -8.66 -7.79 -0.23
N ILE A 126 -9.52 -8.07 -1.19
CA ILE A 126 -10.49 -7.12 -1.70
C ILE A 126 -11.88 -7.60 -1.28
N SER A 127 -12.44 -6.98 -0.26
CA SER A 127 -13.73 -7.38 0.32
C SER A 127 -14.37 -6.27 1.15
N ASP A 128 -15.50 -6.56 1.75
CA ASP A 128 -16.10 -5.75 2.81
C ASP A 128 -15.27 -5.88 4.09
N LEU A 129 -15.01 -4.75 4.76
CA LEU A 129 -14.30 -4.72 6.05
C LEU A 129 -15.06 -5.38 7.21
N ASN A 130 -16.36 -5.59 7.08
CA ASN A 130 -17.17 -6.20 8.14
C ASN A 130 -17.00 -7.73 8.22
N ASN A 131 -16.40 -8.35 7.19
CA ASN A 131 -16.15 -9.78 7.21
C ASN A 131 -14.92 -10.14 8.05
N ASN A 132 -15.15 -10.32 9.35
CA ASN A 132 -14.08 -10.66 10.30
C ASN A 132 -13.43 -12.03 10.03
N SER A 133 -14.09 -12.95 9.30
CA SER A 133 -13.52 -14.26 8.98
C SER A 133 -12.31 -14.19 8.06
N LEU A 134 -12.14 -13.06 7.35
CA LEU A 134 -11.01 -12.81 6.45
C LEU A 134 -9.81 -12.16 7.17
N LYS A 135 -9.98 -11.70 8.41
CA LYS A 135 -8.99 -10.89 9.12
C LYS A 135 -7.97 -11.69 9.97
N ASP A 136 -7.94 -13.00 9.86
CA ASP A 136 -6.92 -13.82 10.54
C ASP A 136 -5.58 -13.77 9.77
N TYR A 137 -5.07 -12.56 9.60
CA TYR A 137 -3.88 -12.28 8.78
C TYR A 137 -2.63 -13.00 9.26
N ASP A 138 -2.43 -13.07 10.58
CA ASP A 138 -1.24 -13.70 11.16
C ASP A 138 -1.18 -15.19 10.83
N LYS A 139 -2.32 -15.87 10.89
CA LYS A 139 -2.42 -17.28 10.50
C LYS A 139 -2.23 -17.45 8.98
N GLN A 140 -2.79 -16.55 8.17
CA GLN A 140 -2.62 -16.57 6.72
C GLN A 140 -1.16 -16.38 6.34
N LEU A 141 -0.49 -15.37 6.89
CA LEU A 141 0.93 -15.09 6.67
C LEU A 141 1.81 -16.26 7.09
N LYS A 142 1.59 -16.78 8.30
CA LYS A 142 2.32 -17.96 8.80
C LYS A 142 2.13 -19.16 7.88
N ASN A 143 0.89 -19.47 7.49
CA ASN A 143 0.61 -20.58 6.60
C ASN A 143 1.29 -20.41 5.22
N TYR A 144 1.23 -19.23 4.65
CA TYR A 144 1.87 -18.93 3.36
C TYR A 144 3.38 -19.07 3.45
N ILE A 145 4.02 -18.49 4.46
CA ILE A 145 5.47 -18.53 4.64
C ILE A 145 5.95 -19.97 4.90
N GLU A 146 5.32 -20.66 5.84
CA GLU A 146 5.80 -21.99 6.28
C GLU A 146 5.42 -23.11 5.31
N ASN A 147 4.24 -23.04 4.69
CA ASN A 147 3.71 -24.13 3.88
C ASN A 147 3.82 -23.89 2.36
N LYS A 148 3.67 -22.64 1.88
CA LYS A 148 3.82 -22.31 0.46
C LYS A 148 5.26 -21.97 0.13
N LEU A 149 5.88 -21.02 0.82
CA LEU A 149 7.25 -20.63 0.60
C LEU A 149 8.27 -21.61 1.22
N LYS A 150 7.84 -22.52 2.11
CA LYS A 150 8.70 -23.51 2.81
C LYS A 150 9.79 -22.88 3.71
N ILE A 151 9.59 -21.66 4.16
CA ILE A 151 10.49 -20.98 5.08
C ILE A 151 10.08 -21.32 6.52
N LYS A 152 10.90 -22.03 7.26
CA LYS A 152 10.61 -22.48 8.64
C LYS A 152 11.24 -21.59 9.72
N ASN A 153 12.42 -21.03 9.41
CA ASN A 153 13.21 -20.24 10.35
C ASN A 153 13.39 -18.83 9.80
N TYR A 154 12.68 -17.89 10.37
CA TYR A 154 12.75 -16.47 10.01
C TYR A 154 12.51 -15.59 11.24
N LYS A 155 13.03 -14.38 11.18
CA LYS A 155 12.79 -13.32 12.16
C LYS A 155 11.85 -12.30 11.54
N ILE A 156 10.86 -11.83 12.30
CA ILE A 156 9.99 -10.71 11.88
C ILE A 156 10.64 -9.42 12.35
N ASN A 157 10.95 -8.53 11.43
CA ASN A 157 11.58 -7.23 11.71
C ASN A 157 10.56 -6.09 11.76
N PHE A 158 9.47 -6.20 10.99
CA PHE A 158 8.44 -5.16 10.87
C PHE A 158 7.08 -5.80 10.59
N LYS A 159 6.02 -5.15 11.01
CA LYS A 159 4.64 -5.53 10.69
C LYS A 159 3.83 -4.27 10.39
N GLU A 160 2.99 -4.36 9.36
CA GLU A 160 2.02 -3.33 9.01
C GLU A 160 0.65 -3.94 8.77
N THR A 161 -0.38 -3.11 8.90
CA THR A 161 -1.76 -3.49 8.60
C THR A 161 -2.49 -2.24 8.14
N GLY A 162 -3.31 -2.36 7.12
CA GLY A 162 -4.02 -1.24 6.56
C GLY A 162 -5.28 -1.62 5.80
N ALA A 163 -6.04 -0.58 5.44
CA ALA A 163 -7.19 -0.70 4.55
C ALA A 163 -7.25 0.53 3.65
N ILE A 164 -7.41 0.29 2.35
CA ILE A 164 -7.51 1.31 1.31
C ILE A 164 -8.93 1.26 0.73
N PRO A 165 -9.67 2.37 0.70
CA PRO A 165 -11.00 2.39 0.12
C PRO A 165 -10.93 2.18 -1.39
N LEU A 166 -11.76 1.26 -1.92
CA LEU A 166 -11.97 1.07 -3.35
C LEU A 166 -13.28 1.74 -3.80
N PHE A 167 -13.56 2.90 -3.23
CA PHE A 167 -14.69 3.77 -3.57
C PHE A 167 -14.26 5.23 -3.42
N HIS A 168 -14.98 6.11 -4.07
CA HIS A 168 -14.70 7.54 -3.98
C HIS A 168 -15.22 8.12 -2.67
N PRO A 169 -14.36 8.72 -1.82
CA PRO A 169 -14.79 9.49 -0.67
C PRO A 169 -15.72 10.65 -1.07
N LYS A 170 -16.62 11.05 -0.19
CA LYS A 170 -17.42 12.26 -0.43
C LYS A 170 -16.50 13.48 -0.42
N ASN A 171 -16.47 14.19 -1.54
CA ASN A 171 -15.73 15.43 -1.67
C ASN A 171 -16.52 16.59 -1.05
N ILE A 172 -15.96 17.25 -0.06
CA ILE A 172 -16.54 18.42 0.60
C ILE A 172 -15.97 19.67 -0.07
N LYS A 173 -16.73 20.29 -0.98
CA LYS A 173 -16.32 21.54 -1.61
C LYS A 173 -16.38 22.70 -0.60
N LYS A 174 -15.22 23.30 -0.31
CA LYS A 174 -15.08 24.56 0.42
C LYS A 174 -14.34 25.56 -0.45
N PHE A 175 -14.65 26.83 -0.30
CA PHE A 175 -14.10 27.89 -1.15
C PHE A 175 -12.56 27.97 -1.11
N ASN A 176 -11.99 27.75 0.06
CA ASN A 176 -10.53 27.87 0.30
C ASN A 176 -9.86 26.50 0.56
N GLN A 177 -10.46 25.40 0.11
CA GLN A 177 -9.92 24.06 0.34
C GLN A 177 -9.97 23.22 -0.92
N MET A 178 -8.91 22.46 -1.15
CA MET A 178 -8.80 21.43 -2.18
C MET A 178 -8.49 20.10 -1.53
N GLU A 179 -9.31 19.10 -1.83
CA GLU A 179 -9.02 17.72 -1.45
C GLU A 179 -7.96 17.15 -2.41
N ILE A 180 -6.92 16.48 -1.88
CA ILE A 180 -5.83 15.89 -2.66
C ILE A 180 -5.64 14.41 -2.30
N GLY A 181 -4.92 13.67 -3.15
CA GLY A 181 -4.69 12.24 -2.97
C GLY A 181 -6.00 11.45 -2.98
N THR A 182 -6.13 10.46 -2.10
CA THR A 182 -7.35 9.64 -1.97
C THR A 182 -8.58 10.50 -1.60
N ALA A 183 -8.42 11.49 -0.74
CA ALA A 183 -9.50 12.42 -0.38
C ALA A 183 -10.02 13.21 -1.60
N GLY A 184 -9.14 13.58 -2.52
CA GLY A 184 -9.47 14.29 -3.75
C GLY A 184 -9.90 13.42 -4.92
N ASN A 185 -10.12 12.13 -4.70
CA ASN A 185 -10.46 11.15 -5.75
C ASN A 185 -9.38 11.04 -6.86
N MET A 186 -8.13 11.32 -6.51
CA MET A 186 -7.01 11.26 -7.46
C MET A 186 -6.47 9.83 -7.62
N THR A 187 -6.99 8.87 -6.88
CA THR A 187 -6.57 7.47 -6.94
C THR A 187 -7.47 6.69 -7.90
N ARG A 188 -6.88 5.96 -8.84
CA ARG A 188 -7.60 5.01 -9.68
C ARG A 188 -7.95 3.79 -8.82
N LEU A 189 -9.26 3.56 -8.60
CA LEU A 189 -9.74 2.52 -7.70
C LEU A 189 -9.31 1.10 -8.10
N SER A 190 -9.20 0.84 -9.41
CA SER A 190 -8.85 -0.48 -9.94
C SER A 190 -7.36 -0.85 -9.80
N THR A 191 -6.48 0.14 -9.63
CA THR A 191 -5.02 -0.08 -9.60
C THR A 191 -4.34 0.55 -8.40
N CYS A 192 -5.08 1.32 -7.61
CA CYS A 192 -4.58 2.13 -6.49
C CYS A 192 -3.47 3.13 -6.87
N LEU A 193 -3.28 3.39 -8.17
CA LEU A 193 -2.30 4.35 -8.65
C LEU A 193 -2.89 5.75 -8.60
N LEU A 194 -2.09 6.71 -8.12
CA LEU A 194 -2.43 8.12 -8.19
C LEU A 194 -2.42 8.60 -9.65
N TYR A 195 -3.49 9.27 -10.05
CA TYR A 195 -3.48 10.05 -11.27
C TYR A 195 -2.71 11.35 -11.05
N THR A 196 -1.88 11.69 -12.00
CA THR A 196 -1.48 13.07 -12.17
C THR A 196 -2.67 13.82 -12.77
N SER A 197 -3.14 14.86 -12.07
CA SER A 197 -4.07 15.81 -12.70
C SER A 197 -3.40 16.36 -13.95
N PRO A 198 -4.02 16.32 -15.13
CA PRO A 198 -3.43 16.95 -16.30
C PRO A 198 -3.18 18.42 -15.97
N SER A 199 -1.93 18.84 -16.09
CA SER A 199 -1.58 20.25 -16.00
C SER A 199 -2.23 20.99 -17.18
N PRO A 200 -2.70 22.24 -17.01
CA PRO A 200 -3.11 23.06 -18.14
C PRO A 200 -2.04 23.25 -19.23
N ARG A 201 -0.81 22.79 -18.96
CA ARG A 201 0.29 22.79 -19.93
C ARG A 201 0.35 21.51 -20.79
N ASP A 202 -0.44 20.49 -20.43
CA ASP A 202 -0.47 19.19 -21.12
C ASP A 202 -1.68 19.07 -22.08
N SER A 203 -2.40 20.17 -22.29
CA SER A 203 -3.53 20.32 -23.24
C SER A 203 -3.15 21.13 -24.47
#